data_93dd193d2d5ac2309c841e3afb05a5d2
#
_entry.id   93dd193d2d5ac2309c841e3afb05a5d2
#
_cell.length_a   1.000
_cell.length_b   1.000
_cell.length_c   1.000
_cell.angle_alpha   90.00
_cell.angle_beta   90.00
_cell.angle_gamma   90.00
#
_symmetry.space_group_name_H-M   'P 1'
#
loop_
_entity.id
_entity.type
_entity.pdbx_description
1 polymer ?
#
loop_
_entity_poly.entity_id
_entity_poly.type
_entity_poly.pdbx_seq_one_letter_code
_entity_poly.pdbx_strand_id
1 'polypeptide(L)'
;MPLRALKKSVELFRKFGAFIPSVRLTTILLFILIPVSIIGSLIPQGREYAEYAEKFGFKWTGLFYKLQLNSVFLSPWFLILIVLLASNILSCLIVSVLKKKRTFGFILVHLSLVLLIAGGMMSATMRVREGFDLNEGASVSSFTHNGKAIPLGFEL
;
A
#
# COMPACT_ATOMS: atom_id res chain seq x y z
N MET A 1 35.02 18.76 19.11
CA MET A 1 33.76 18.05 19.47
C MET A 1 32.91 17.51 18.33
N PRO A 2 33.02 17.89 17.02
CA PRO A 2 32.13 17.43 15.95
C PRO A 2 32.38 15.99 15.44
N LEU A 3 33.64 15.52 15.48
CA LEU A 3 34.03 14.22 14.92
C LEU A 3 33.40 12.99 15.60
N ARG A 4 33.15 13.05 16.93
CA ARG A 4 32.49 11.96 17.67
C ARG A 4 31.01 11.85 17.34
N ALA A 5 30.34 12.98 17.12
CA ALA A 5 28.93 13.00 16.70
C ALA A 5 28.76 12.43 15.28
N LEU A 6 29.65 12.81 14.36
CA LEU A 6 29.67 12.27 13.00
C LEU A 6 29.92 10.75 12.98
N LYS A 7 30.89 10.24 13.75
CA LYS A 7 31.13 8.79 13.87
C LYS A 7 29.90 8.05 14.40
N LYS A 8 29.23 8.60 15.42
CA LYS A 8 28.03 8.01 16.00
C LYS A 8 26.86 7.98 15.03
N SER A 9 26.68 9.04 14.23
CA SER A 9 25.68 9.09 13.16
C SER A 9 25.97 8.07 12.06
N VAL A 10 27.22 7.96 11.61
CA VAL A 10 27.64 6.98 10.60
C VAL A 10 27.47 5.54 11.10
N GLU A 11 27.80 5.26 12.37
CA GLU A 11 27.55 3.94 12.98
C GLU A 11 26.06 3.63 13.10
N LEU A 12 25.25 4.62 13.44
CA LEU A 12 23.80 4.49 13.49
C LEU A 12 23.23 4.19 12.09
N PHE A 13 23.64 4.94 11.06
CA PHE A 13 23.28 4.69 9.67
C PHE A 13 23.72 3.31 9.19
N ARG A 14 24.92 2.85 9.60
CA ARG A 14 25.43 1.52 9.27
C ARG A 14 24.63 0.41 9.94
N LYS A 15 24.22 0.60 11.21
CA LYS A 15 23.35 -0.33 11.94
C LYS A 15 21.93 -0.37 11.36
N PHE A 16 21.35 0.78 11.02
CA PHE A 16 20.07 0.86 10.33
C PHE A 16 20.16 0.24 8.93
N GLY A 17 21.21 0.54 8.16
CA GLY A 17 21.43 -0.05 6.83
C GLY A 17 21.67 -1.58 6.86
N ALA A 18 22.15 -2.13 7.96
CA ALA A 18 22.28 -3.57 8.16
C ALA A 18 20.97 -4.24 8.62
N PHE A 19 20.05 -3.47 9.23
CA PHE A 19 18.75 -3.97 9.68
C PHE A 19 17.73 -4.06 8.53
N ILE A 20 17.85 -3.17 7.54
CA ILE A 20 16.91 -3.11 6.41
C ILE A 20 16.90 -4.42 5.59
N PRO A 21 18.02 -5.01 5.13
CA PRO A 21 18.01 -6.29 4.40
C PRO A 21 17.91 -7.48 5.37
N SER A 22 16.92 -7.50 6.23
CA SER A 22 16.78 -8.52 7.27
C SER A 22 15.55 -9.39 7.03
N VAL A 23 15.75 -10.71 6.96
CA VAL A 23 14.67 -11.70 6.91
C VAL A 23 13.73 -11.55 8.12
N ARG A 24 14.28 -11.20 9.29
CA ARG A 24 13.49 -10.97 10.51
C ARG A 24 12.51 -9.81 10.33
N LEU A 25 12.95 -8.70 9.72
CA LEU A 25 12.08 -7.56 9.42
C LEU A 25 10.98 -7.95 8.42
N THR A 26 11.33 -8.66 7.35
CA THR A 26 10.34 -9.18 6.38
C THR A 26 9.28 -10.01 7.09
N THR A 27 9.69 -10.95 7.94
CA THR A 27 8.76 -11.83 8.66
C THR A 27 7.82 -11.04 9.56
N ILE A 28 8.33 -10.07 10.33
CA ILE A 28 7.50 -9.20 11.19
C ILE A 28 6.50 -8.40 10.35
N LEU A 29 6.95 -7.78 9.25
CA LEU A 29 6.07 -7.01 8.37
C LEU A 29 4.97 -7.87 7.76
N LEU A 30 5.28 -9.09 7.34
CA LEU A 30 4.29 -10.03 6.81
C LEU A 30 3.29 -10.47 7.87
N PHE A 31 3.74 -10.74 9.10
CA PHE A 31 2.84 -11.07 10.22
C PHE A 31 1.87 -9.94 10.58
N ILE A 32 2.24 -8.69 10.30
CA ILE A 32 1.36 -7.53 10.47
C ILE A 32 0.46 -7.34 9.24
N LEU A 33 1.04 -7.40 8.04
CA LEU A 33 0.32 -7.11 6.79
C LEU A 33 -0.77 -8.14 6.47
N ILE A 34 -0.53 -9.43 6.74
CA ILE A 34 -1.50 -10.50 6.44
C ILE A 34 -2.81 -10.28 7.20
N PRO A 35 -2.84 -10.20 8.55
CA PRO A 35 -4.09 -9.99 9.27
C PRO A 35 -4.75 -8.65 8.95
N VAL A 36 -3.96 -7.59 8.75
CA VAL A 36 -4.48 -6.28 8.33
C VAL A 36 -5.16 -6.36 6.98
N SER A 37 -4.57 -7.07 6.01
CA SER A 37 -5.16 -7.25 4.68
C SER A 37 -6.44 -8.08 4.72
N ILE A 38 -6.51 -9.11 5.58
CA ILE A 38 -7.71 -9.89 5.81
C ILE A 38 -8.82 -9.00 6.37
N ILE A 39 -8.53 -8.22 7.41
CA ILE A 39 -9.50 -7.29 8.02
C ILE A 39 -9.97 -6.26 6.98
N GLY A 40 -9.03 -5.68 6.21
CA GLY A 40 -9.35 -4.72 5.16
C GLY A 40 -10.21 -5.31 4.03
N SER A 41 -10.11 -6.60 3.76
CA SER A 41 -10.95 -7.29 2.77
C SER A 41 -12.34 -7.63 3.30
N LEU A 42 -12.48 -7.86 4.60
CA LEU A 42 -13.77 -8.16 5.23
C LEU A 42 -14.64 -6.92 5.45
N ILE A 43 -14.01 -5.78 5.68
CA ILE A 43 -14.72 -4.51 5.85
C ILE A 43 -15.00 -3.90 4.46
N PRO A 44 -16.26 -3.57 4.11
CA PRO A 44 -16.55 -2.86 2.86
C PRO A 44 -15.70 -1.58 2.78
N GLN A 45 -15.00 -1.37 1.69
CA GLN A 45 -14.09 -0.23 1.56
C GLN A 45 -14.76 0.92 0.79
N GLY A 46 -14.52 2.19 1.24
CA GLY A 46 -14.94 3.38 0.51
C GLY A 46 -16.44 3.68 0.53
N ARG A 47 -17.18 3.14 1.52
CA ARG A 47 -18.61 3.43 1.71
C ARG A 47 -18.81 4.69 2.53
N GLU A 48 -20.01 5.29 2.46
CA GLU A 48 -20.37 6.46 3.25
C GLU A 48 -20.53 6.13 4.74
N TYR A 49 -20.38 7.17 5.58
CA TYR A 49 -20.48 7.02 7.04
C TYR A 49 -21.84 6.45 7.47
N ALA A 50 -22.91 6.87 6.80
CA ALA A 50 -24.28 6.42 7.10
C ALA A 50 -24.45 4.91 6.93
N GLU A 51 -23.92 4.34 5.84
CA GLU A 51 -23.97 2.90 5.57
C GLU A 51 -23.21 2.07 6.63
N TYR A 52 -22.07 2.59 7.12
CA TYR A 52 -21.36 1.93 8.22
C TYR A 52 -22.12 2.05 9.54
N ALA A 53 -22.73 3.20 9.81
CA ALA A 53 -23.49 3.44 11.04
C ALA A 53 -24.72 2.54 11.11
N GLU A 54 -25.39 2.31 10.00
CA GLU A 54 -26.52 1.39 9.89
C GLU A 54 -26.09 -0.06 10.12
N LYS A 55 -24.96 -0.48 9.52
CA LYS A 55 -24.51 -1.87 9.59
C LYS A 55 -23.79 -2.23 10.89
N PHE A 56 -22.99 -1.34 11.45
CA PHE A 56 -22.10 -1.60 12.60
C PHE A 56 -22.43 -0.77 13.84
N GLY A 57 -23.33 0.21 13.72
CA GLY A 57 -23.69 1.15 14.78
C GLY A 57 -22.69 2.33 14.89
N PHE A 58 -23.17 3.46 15.39
CA PHE A 58 -22.41 4.73 15.45
C PHE A 58 -21.07 4.63 16.18
N LYS A 59 -21.01 3.85 17.27
CA LYS A 59 -19.81 3.70 18.09
C LYS A 59 -18.65 3.03 17.32
N TRP A 60 -18.94 1.94 16.63
CA TRP A 60 -17.95 1.22 15.85
C TRP A 60 -17.56 1.96 14.58
N THR A 61 -18.50 2.63 13.95
CA THR A 61 -18.24 3.45 12.77
C THR A 61 -17.26 4.57 13.08
N GLY A 62 -17.41 5.27 14.22
CA GLY A 62 -16.45 6.28 14.65
C GLY A 62 -15.03 5.71 14.83
N LEU A 63 -14.89 4.51 15.37
CA LEU A 63 -13.61 3.83 15.51
C LEU A 63 -13.01 3.44 14.15
N PHE A 64 -13.84 2.93 13.23
CA PHE A 64 -13.40 2.57 11.87
C PHE A 64 -12.86 3.76 11.11
N TYR A 65 -13.52 4.91 11.18
CA TYR A 65 -13.05 6.14 10.55
C TYR A 65 -11.77 6.68 11.22
N LYS A 66 -11.69 6.65 12.55
CA LYS A 66 -10.50 7.09 13.28
C LYS A 66 -9.25 6.24 12.94
N LEU A 67 -9.43 4.95 12.78
CA LEU A 67 -8.35 4.01 12.39
C LEU A 67 -8.21 3.87 10.89
N GLN A 68 -9.01 4.60 10.09
CA GLN A 68 -9.04 4.50 8.62
C GLN A 68 -9.30 3.08 8.10
N LEU A 69 -10.09 2.29 8.83
CA LEU A 69 -10.45 0.94 8.42
C LEU A 69 -11.47 0.91 7.27
N ASN A 70 -12.15 2.05 7.02
CA ASN A 70 -13.00 2.26 5.85
C ASN A 70 -12.21 2.40 4.54
N SER A 71 -10.88 2.60 4.62
CA SER A 71 -9.98 2.74 3.47
C SER A 71 -8.58 2.20 3.80
N VAL A 72 -8.51 0.98 4.36
CA VAL A 72 -7.27 0.35 4.84
C VAL A 72 -6.15 0.44 3.82
N PHE A 73 -6.41 0.02 2.59
CA PHE A 73 -5.38 -0.09 1.54
C PHE A 73 -4.86 1.27 1.03
N LEU A 74 -5.56 2.38 1.33
CA LEU A 74 -5.14 3.74 1.01
C LEU A 74 -4.72 4.53 2.25
N SER A 75 -4.79 3.93 3.43
CA SER A 75 -4.39 4.59 4.66
C SER A 75 -2.88 4.84 4.70
N PRO A 76 -2.43 6.00 5.23
CA PRO A 76 -1.01 6.33 5.32
C PRO A 76 -0.19 5.28 6.08
N TRP A 77 -0.73 4.74 7.16
CA TRP A 77 -0.04 3.73 7.97
C TRP A 77 0.14 2.41 7.21
N PHE A 78 -0.83 1.98 6.40
CA PHE A 78 -0.71 0.79 5.56
C PHE A 78 0.31 1.00 4.44
N LEU A 79 0.27 2.17 3.79
CA LEU A 79 1.24 2.53 2.75
C LEU A 79 2.66 2.56 3.30
N ILE A 80 2.87 3.07 4.53
CA ILE A 80 4.18 3.02 5.20
C ILE A 80 4.65 1.58 5.37
N LEU A 81 3.79 0.65 5.80
CA LEU A 81 4.16 -0.77 5.93
C LEU A 81 4.55 -1.40 4.59
N ILE A 82 3.81 -1.09 3.53
CA ILE A 82 4.13 -1.57 2.17
C ILE A 82 5.46 -0.98 1.68
N VAL A 83 5.71 0.32 1.88
CA VAL A 83 6.98 0.96 1.51
C VAL A 83 8.15 0.38 2.30
N LEU A 84 7.98 0.11 3.58
CA LEU A 84 9.00 -0.57 4.40
C LEU A 84 9.30 -1.98 3.88
N LEU A 85 8.27 -2.74 3.52
CA LEU A 85 8.43 -4.07 2.94
C LEU A 85 9.17 -4.00 1.59
N ALA A 86 8.74 -3.10 0.70
CA ALA A 86 9.38 -2.89 -0.60
C ALA A 86 10.86 -2.49 -0.45
N SER A 87 11.16 -1.57 0.47
CA SER A 87 12.53 -1.13 0.77
C SER A 87 13.39 -2.26 1.32
N ASN A 88 12.81 -3.13 2.15
CA ASN A 88 13.49 -4.31 2.67
C ASN A 88 13.83 -5.30 1.56
N ILE A 89 12.86 -5.63 0.69
CA ILE A 89 13.06 -6.55 -0.44
C ILE A 89 14.09 -5.98 -1.42
N LEU A 90 13.99 -4.68 -1.77
CA LEU A 90 14.91 -4.01 -2.67
C LEU A 90 16.34 -3.99 -2.10
N SER A 91 16.49 -3.70 -0.81
CA SER A 91 17.80 -3.73 -0.14
C SER A 91 18.41 -5.12 -0.14
N CYS A 92 17.59 -6.16 0.08
CA CYS A 92 18.03 -7.56 -0.02
C CYS A 92 18.48 -7.90 -1.44
N LEU A 93 17.76 -7.44 -2.46
CA LEU A 93 18.12 -7.63 -3.86
C LEU A 93 19.46 -6.96 -4.19
N ILE A 94 19.62 -5.68 -3.86
CA ILE A 94 20.84 -4.90 -4.11
C ILE A 94 22.05 -5.56 -3.45
N VAL A 95 21.96 -5.89 -2.16
CA VAL A 95 23.06 -6.56 -1.44
C VAL A 95 23.40 -7.92 -2.05
N SER A 96 22.41 -8.66 -2.51
CA SER A 96 22.60 -9.97 -3.12
C SER A 96 23.29 -9.90 -4.47
N VAL A 97 22.92 -8.93 -5.30
CA VAL A 97 23.55 -8.66 -6.62
C VAL A 97 24.99 -8.21 -6.43
N LEU A 98 25.24 -7.24 -5.53
CA LEU A 98 26.58 -6.70 -5.29
C LEU A 98 27.56 -7.78 -4.76
N LYS A 99 27.07 -8.68 -3.90
CA LYS A 99 27.90 -9.75 -3.33
C LYS A 99 28.05 -10.98 -4.24
N LYS A 100 27.38 -11.02 -5.39
CA LYS A 100 27.40 -12.15 -6.36
C LYS A 100 27.15 -13.52 -5.70
N LYS A 101 26.37 -13.56 -4.60
CA LYS A 101 26.19 -14.76 -3.76
C LYS A 101 24.88 -15.51 -4.03
N ARG A 102 24.04 -15.05 -4.95
CA ARG A 102 22.69 -15.60 -5.14
C ARG A 102 22.44 -16.04 -6.56
N THR A 103 21.58 -17.05 -6.70
CA THR A 103 21.16 -17.62 -7.97
C THR A 103 20.31 -16.61 -8.76
N PHE A 104 20.33 -16.70 -10.08
CA PHE A 104 19.51 -15.89 -10.98
C PHE A 104 18.02 -15.93 -10.61
N GLY A 105 17.49 -17.10 -10.25
CA GLY A 105 16.10 -17.25 -9.79
C GLY A 105 15.77 -16.41 -8.55
N PHE A 106 16.71 -16.28 -7.60
CA PHE A 106 16.53 -15.41 -6.42
C PHE A 106 16.36 -13.94 -6.84
N ILE A 107 17.17 -13.47 -7.76
CA ILE A 107 17.12 -12.09 -8.28
C ILE A 107 15.78 -11.86 -8.99
N LEU A 108 15.36 -12.79 -9.83
CA LEU A 108 14.11 -12.70 -10.58
C LEU A 108 12.89 -12.60 -9.66
N VAL A 109 12.82 -13.46 -8.64
CA VAL A 109 11.71 -13.44 -7.65
C VAL A 109 11.65 -12.11 -6.89
N HIS A 110 12.80 -11.62 -6.40
CA HIS A 110 12.81 -10.34 -5.65
C HIS A 110 12.48 -9.15 -6.53
N LEU A 111 12.96 -9.13 -7.76
CA LEU A 111 12.64 -8.07 -8.74
C LEU A 111 11.14 -8.07 -9.07
N SER A 112 10.55 -9.25 -9.32
CA SER A 112 9.12 -9.33 -9.62
C SER A 112 8.24 -8.90 -8.45
N LEU A 113 8.63 -9.19 -7.20
CA LEU A 113 7.92 -8.69 -6.01
C LEU A 113 7.98 -7.16 -5.91
N VAL A 114 9.13 -6.55 -6.15
CA VAL A 114 9.27 -5.08 -6.16
C VAL A 114 8.40 -4.46 -7.25
N LEU A 115 8.41 -5.01 -8.46
CA LEU A 115 7.59 -4.53 -9.58
C LEU A 115 6.10 -4.69 -9.29
N LEU A 116 5.68 -5.79 -8.67
CA LEU A 116 4.30 -6.03 -8.27
C LEU A 116 3.82 -4.99 -7.24
N ILE A 117 4.64 -4.72 -6.22
CA ILE A 117 4.31 -3.69 -5.21
C ILE A 117 4.24 -2.30 -5.87
N ALA A 118 5.21 -1.95 -6.70
CA ALA A 118 5.23 -0.66 -7.40
C ALA A 118 4.01 -0.50 -8.32
N GLY A 119 3.65 -1.53 -9.08
CA GLY A 119 2.47 -1.55 -9.94
C GLY A 119 1.16 -1.43 -9.14
N GLY A 120 1.06 -2.13 -8.01
CA GLY A 120 -0.08 -2.03 -7.10
C GLY A 120 -0.24 -0.62 -6.50
N MET A 121 0.85 0.00 -6.07
CA MET A 121 0.83 1.39 -5.57
C MET A 121 0.44 2.37 -6.66
N MET A 122 0.99 2.24 -7.86
CA MET A 122 0.64 3.08 -9.01
C MET A 122 -0.83 2.92 -9.37
N SER A 123 -1.35 1.70 -9.44
CA SER A 123 -2.77 1.43 -9.67
C SER A 123 -3.67 2.05 -8.60
N ALA A 124 -3.27 1.98 -7.32
CA ALA A 124 -4.03 2.56 -6.22
C ALA A 124 -4.12 4.10 -6.29
N THR A 125 -3.04 4.77 -6.73
CA THR A 125 -2.98 6.24 -6.83
C THR A 125 -3.62 6.78 -8.10
N MET A 126 -3.61 6.02 -9.20
CA MET A 126 -4.18 6.43 -10.49
C MET A 126 -5.64 6.01 -10.67
N ARG A 127 -6.21 5.29 -9.71
CA ARG A 127 -7.59 4.83 -9.81
C ARG A 127 -8.57 6.00 -9.68
N VAL A 128 -9.32 6.26 -10.73
CA VAL A 128 -10.51 7.10 -10.72
C VAL A 128 -11.69 6.24 -10.30
N ARG A 129 -12.42 6.64 -9.26
CA ARG A 129 -13.65 6.00 -8.80
C ARG A 129 -14.74 7.05 -8.84
N GLU A 130 -15.63 6.94 -9.80
CA GLU A 130 -16.84 7.72 -9.88
C GLU A 130 -18.02 6.73 -9.82
N GLY A 131 -18.96 7.03 -8.93
CA GLY A 131 -20.24 6.32 -8.88
C GLY A 131 -21.26 7.10 -9.70
N PHE A 132 -21.99 6.42 -10.55
CA PHE A 132 -23.17 6.98 -11.21
C PHE A 132 -24.33 5.97 -11.10
N ASP A 133 -25.51 6.50 -10.81
CA ASP A 133 -26.72 5.68 -10.74
C ASP A 133 -27.29 5.55 -12.16
N LEU A 134 -27.37 4.32 -12.66
CA LEU A 134 -28.01 3.99 -13.93
C LEU A 134 -29.44 3.53 -13.65
N ASN A 135 -30.41 4.29 -14.12
CA ASN A 135 -31.79 3.82 -14.19
C ASN A 135 -31.96 2.86 -15.37
N GLU A 136 -32.86 1.88 -15.24
CA GLU A 136 -33.17 0.96 -16.33
C GLU A 136 -33.55 1.72 -17.60
N GLY A 137 -32.86 1.44 -18.70
CA GLY A 137 -33.06 2.09 -19.99
C GLY A 137 -32.28 3.38 -20.24
N ALA A 138 -31.50 3.85 -19.26
CA ALA A 138 -30.60 4.98 -19.46
C ALA A 138 -29.23 4.51 -19.98
N SER A 139 -28.67 5.27 -20.96
CA SER A 139 -27.28 5.06 -21.43
C SER A 139 -26.40 6.21 -20.95
N VAL A 140 -25.19 5.89 -20.49
CA VAL A 140 -24.19 6.89 -20.08
C VAL A 140 -22.98 6.75 -20.98
N SER A 141 -22.65 7.82 -21.72
CA SER A 141 -21.49 7.88 -22.63
C SER A 141 -20.28 8.61 -22.02
N SER A 142 -20.48 9.35 -20.92
CA SER A 142 -19.43 10.10 -20.25
C SER A 142 -19.72 10.27 -18.76
N PHE A 143 -18.69 10.43 -17.95
CA PHE A 143 -18.81 10.80 -16.54
C PHE A 143 -17.95 12.03 -16.22
N THR A 144 -18.33 12.76 -15.20
CA THR A 144 -17.63 13.99 -14.80
C THR A 144 -16.67 13.69 -13.64
N HIS A 145 -15.37 13.94 -13.85
CA HIS A 145 -14.35 13.87 -12.81
C HIS A 145 -13.62 15.21 -12.70
N ASN A 146 -13.59 15.80 -11.50
CA ASN A 146 -12.99 17.12 -11.25
C ASN A 146 -13.49 18.22 -12.23
N GLY A 147 -14.77 18.21 -12.58
CA GLY A 147 -15.37 19.18 -13.47
C GLY A 147 -15.06 18.98 -14.96
N LYS A 148 -14.39 17.90 -15.34
CA LYS A 148 -14.13 17.51 -16.73
C LYS A 148 -14.95 16.30 -17.10
N ALA A 149 -15.65 16.37 -18.24
CA ALA A 149 -16.32 15.21 -18.81
C ALA A 149 -15.28 14.26 -19.41
N ILE A 150 -15.27 13.03 -18.96
CA ILE A 150 -14.40 11.96 -19.46
C ILE A 150 -15.31 11.00 -20.25
N PRO A 151 -15.10 10.82 -21.57
CA PRO A 151 -15.88 9.88 -22.34
C PRO A 151 -15.58 8.45 -21.89
N LEU A 152 -16.63 7.63 -21.75
CA LEU A 152 -16.51 6.18 -21.67
C LEU A 152 -16.17 5.70 -23.06
N GLY A 153 -15.15 4.84 -23.19
CA GLY A 153 -14.78 4.25 -24.50
C GLY A 153 -15.80 3.25 -25.05
N PHE A 154 -16.93 3.10 -24.37
CA PHE A 154 -18.05 2.20 -24.74
C PHE A 154 -19.35 2.77 -24.13
N GLU A 155 -20.47 2.45 -24.75
CA GLU A 155 -21.80 2.74 -24.21
C GLU A 155 -22.21 1.60 -23.24
N LEU A 156 -22.76 1.96 -22.09
CA LEU A 156 -23.32 1.03 -21.10
C LEU A 156 -24.84 1.01 -21.23
#